data_071904414f8c534381fb89deb83e8a49
#
_entry.id   071904414f8c534381fb89deb83e8a49
#
_cell.length_a   1.000
_cell.length_b   1.000
_cell.length_c   1.000
_cell.angle_alpha   90.00
_cell.angle_beta   90.00
_cell.angle_gamma   90.00
#
_symmetry.space_group_name_H-M   'P 1'
#
loop_
_entity.id
_entity.type
_entity.pdbx_description
1 polymer ?
#
loop_
_entity_poly.entity_id
_entity_poly.type
_entity_poly.pdbx_seq_one_letter_code
_entity_poly.pdbx_strand_id
1 'polypeptide(L)'
;MKKSRRQFKGFTLVELMVAMVITGFIMSAIATLAFAFSSANETSDEISVTQAQIRFTSLRLKELISNSRLVCAKTSQDLILWRGDADGDNNIDITEIAYIETGVNNNYIQLLEFKSAQAWLVSGFDGSNKISVLPTTEVKNSFFGGAVYSRTKLITSCSNISFTLDKATPNTKFVSISFNINVNGISQNYQINAKLECQAANLISSTGSLVSDDD
;
A
#
# COMPACT_ATOMS: atom_id res chain seq x y z
N MET A 1 35.09 -10.96 -80.14
CA MET A 1 34.54 -10.50 -78.84
C MET A 1 35.65 -10.31 -77.82
N LYS A 2 35.95 -9.07 -77.43
CA LYS A 2 37.03 -8.73 -76.49
C LYS A 2 36.46 -8.69 -75.06
N LYS A 3 36.77 -9.70 -74.22
CA LYS A 3 36.35 -9.82 -72.87
C LYS A 3 37.14 -8.82 -71.99
N SER A 4 36.48 -7.71 -71.60
CA SER A 4 37.11 -6.72 -70.70
C SER A 4 37.33 -7.37 -69.34
N ARG A 5 38.58 -7.58 -68.94
CA ARG A 5 38.92 -7.99 -67.55
C ARG A 5 38.75 -6.75 -66.62
N ARG A 6 37.76 -6.78 -65.77
CA ARG A 6 37.66 -5.82 -64.68
C ARG A 6 38.83 -6.03 -63.72
N GLN A 7 39.73 -5.05 -63.63
CA GLN A 7 40.74 -5.03 -62.56
C GLN A 7 40.09 -4.70 -61.23
N PHE A 8 40.08 -5.66 -60.34
CA PHE A 8 39.74 -5.41 -58.97
C PHE A 8 40.94 -4.69 -58.31
N LYS A 9 40.70 -3.42 -57.91
CA LYS A 9 41.70 -2.69 -57.11
C LYS A 9 41.58 -3.23 -55.67
N GLY A 10 42.66 -3.79 -55.12
CA GLY A 10 42.74 -4.20 -53.72
C GLY A 10 42.76 -2.99 -52.78
N PHE A 11 42.24 -3.17 -51.61
CA PHE A 11 42.30 -2.15 -50.54
C PHE A 11 43.75 -1.92 -50.10
N THR A 12 44.10 -0.67 -49.85
CA THR A 12 45.38 -0.33 -49.25
C THR A 12 45.37 -0.61 -47.76
N LEU A 13 46.49 -0.89 -47.14
CA LEU A 13 46.62 -1.13 -45.70
C LEU A 13 46.14 0.08 -44.90
N VAL A 14 46.33 1.29 -45.40
CA VAL A 14 45.90 2.55 -44.78
C VAL A 14 44.39 2.68 -44.78
N GLU A 15 43.72 2.33 -45.91
CA GLU A 15 42.24 2.34 -45.96
C GLU A 15 41.61 1.36 -44.96
N LEU A 16 42.23 0.19 -44.75
CA LEU A 16 41.77 -0.78 -43.76
C LEU A 16 41.93 -0.23 -42.35
N MET A 17 43.06 0.41 -42.02
CA MET A 17 43.28 1.01 -40.70
C MET A 17 42.29 2.15 -40.41
N VAL A 18 42.03 3.01 -41.39
CA VAL A 18 41.04 4.09 -41.25
C VAL A 18 39.64 3.52 -41.07
N ALA A 19 39.26 2.51 -41.85
CA ALA A 19 37.95 1.86 -41.69
C ALA A 19 37.77 1.24 -40.28
N MET A 20 38.80 0.57 -39.75
CA MET A 20 38.76 0.02 -38.38
C MET A 20 38.58 1.09 -37.30
N VAL A 21 39.28 2.23 -37.43
CA VAL A 21 39.14 3.34 -36.46
C VAL A 21 37.72 3.93 -36.50
N ILE A 22 37.19 4.20 -37.70
CA ILE A 22 35.84 4.72 -37.87
C ILE A 22 34.81 3.75 -37.31
N THR A 23 34.95 2.46 -37.62
CA THR A 23 34.03 1.41 -37.10
C THR A 23 34.09 1.34 -35.57
N GLY A 24 35.29 1.47 -34.97
CA GLY A 24 35.46 1.53 -33.52
C GLY A 24 34.71 2.70 -32.87
N PHE A 25 34.77 3.88 -33.45
CA PHE A 25 34.02 5.04 -32.98
C PHE A 25 32.51 4.84 -33.08
N ILE A 26 32.01 4.29 -34.19
CA ILE A 26 30.60 4.01 -34.40
C ILE A 26 30.08 2.99 -33.36
N MET A 27 30.85 1.89 -33.16
CA MET A 27 30.48 0.87 -32.16
C MET A 27 30.48 1.42 -30.74
N SER A 28 31.44 2.28 -30.40
CA SER A 28 31.46 2.95 -29.08
C SER A 28 30.24 3.83 -28.90
N ALA A 29 29.83 4.62 -29.89
CA ALA A 29 28.64 5.46 -29.83
C ALA A 29 27.34 4.63 -29.68
N ILE A 30 27.24 3.52 -30.43
CA ILE A 30 26.08 2.62 -30.29
C ILE A 30 26.05 1.97 -28.91
N ALA A 31 27.18 1.53 -28.37
CA ALA A 31 27.24 0.92 -27.04
C ALA A 31 26.80 1.91 -25.93
N THR A 32 27.27 3.15 -26.00
CA THR A 32 26.86 4.21 -25.05
C THR A 32 25.36 4.51 -25.14
N LEU A 33 24.82 4.57 -26.34
CA LEU A 33 23.38 4.80 -26.53
C LEU A 33 22.54 3.63 -26.01
N ALA A 34 22.94 2.39 -26.29
CA ALA A 34 22.28 1.19 -25.79
C ALA A 34 22.28 1.13 -24.27
N PHE A 35 23.40 1.48 -23.62
CA PHE A 35 23.49 1.56 -22.16
C PHE A 35 22.55 2.63 -21.59
N ALA A 36 22.51 3.82 -22.22
CA ALA A 36 21.62 4.90 -21.78
C ALA A 36 20.14 4.51 -21.90
N PHE A 37 19.75 3.82 -22.98
CA PHE A 37 18.38 3.32 -23.14
C PHE A 37 18.04 2.23 -22.12
N SER A 38 18.95 1.30 -21.82
CA SER A 38 18.74 0.26 -20.83
C SER A 38 18.50 0.86 -19.45
N SER A 39 19.33 1.81 -19.04
CA SER A 39 19.21 2.50 -17.76
C SER A 39 17.92 3.32 -17.67
N ALA A 40 17.51 3.99 -18.73
CA ALA A 40 16.26 4.75 -18.79
C ALA A 40 15.02 3.83 -18.68
N ASN A 41 15.05 2.66 -19.32
CA ASN A 41 13.97 1.68 -19.25
C ASN A 41 13.82 1.11 -17.82
N GLU A 42 14.92 0.71 -17.19
CA GLU A 42 14.89 0.21 -15.80
C GLU A 42 14.24 1.23 -14.85
N THR A 43 14.63 2.50 -14.96
CA THR A 43 14.06 3.58 -14.16
C THR A 43 12.57 3.78 -14.44
N SER A 44 12.15 3.70 -15.71
CA SER A 44 10.75 3.83 -16.11
C SER A 44 9.89 2.68 -15.58
N ASP A 45 10.39 1.47 -15.61
CA ASP A 45 9.72 0.27 -15.12
C ASP A 45 9.51 0.33 -13.60
N GLU A 46 10.53 0.73 -12.83
CA GLU A 46 10.40 0.92 -11.38
C GLU A 46 9.32 1.95 -11.03
N ILE A 47 9.30 3.09 -11.72
CA ILE A 47 8.28 4.13 -11.52
C ILE A 47 6.89 3.57 -11.82
N SER A 48 6.74 2.87 -12.93
CA SER A 48 5.47 2.31 -13.38
C SER A 48 4.92 1.27 -12.40
N VAL A 49 5.75 0.35 -11.92
CA VAL A 49 5.38 -0.66 -10.92
C VAL A 49 4.98 0.01 -9.60
N THR A 50 5.76 0.98 -9.14
CA THR A 50 5.46 1.72 -7.91
C THR A 50 4.13 2.47 -8.02
N GLN A 51 3.88 3.16 -9.12
CA GLN A 51 2.60 3.85 -9.35
C GLN A 51 1.42 2.89 -9.42
N ALA A 52 1.56 1.73 -10.07
CA ALA A 52 0.52 0.71 -10.11
C ALA A 52 0.20 0.17 -8.72
N GLN A 53 1.22 -0.11 -7.90
CA GLN A 53 1.05 -0.56 -6.52
C GLN A 53 0.34 0.49 -5.66
N ILE A 54 0.74 1.77 -5.77
CA ILE A 54 0.11 2.87 -5.04
C ILE A 54 -1.37 3.00 -5.43
N ARG A 55 -1.69 2.95 -6.72
CA ARG A 55 -3.09 3.02 -7.20
C ARG A 55 -3.92 1.86 -6.65
N PHE A 56 -3.43 0.64 -6.75
CA PHE A 56 -4.12 -0.54 -6.23
C PHE A 56 -4.35 -0.43 -4.72
N THR A 57 -3.32 -0.07 -3.97
CA THR A 57 -3.41 0.09 -2.51
C THR A 57 -4.35 1.23 -2.13
N SER A 58 -4.30 2.35 -2.84
CA SER A 58 -5.20 3.48 -2.60
C SER A 58 -6.66 3.10 -2.80
N LEU A 59 -6.97 2.33 -3.85
CA LEU A 59 -8.32 1.83 -4.09
C LEU A 59 -8.76 0.88 -2.97
N ARG A 60 -7.91 -0.05 -2.57
CA ARG A 60 -8.20 -1.01 -1.50
C ARG A 60 -8.40 -0.33 -0.15
N LEU A 61 -7.56 0.64 0.21
CA LEU A 61 -7.72 1.42 1.44
C LEU A 61 -9.00 2.25 1.42
N LYS A 62 -9.29 2.88 0.28
CA LYS A 62 -10.51 3.65 0.10
C LYS A 62 -11.75 2.77 0.25
N GLU A 63 -11.78 1.62 -0.39
CA GLU A 63 -12.86 0.65 -0.29
C GLU A 63 -13.04 0.15 1.15
N LEU A 64 -11.94 -0.22 1.82
CA LEU A 64 -11.97 -0.67 3.20
C LEU A 64 -12.57 0.39 4.13
N ILE A 65 -12.14 1.66 3.99
CA ILE A 65 -12.66 2.75 4.82
C ILE A 65 -14.11 3.06 4.47
N SER A 66 -14.48 3.09 3.18
CA SER A 66 -15.85 3.42 2.77
C SER A 66 -16.86 2.36 3.21
N ASN A 67 -16.47 1.08 3.16
CA ASN A 67 -17.31 -0.04 3.59
C ASN A 67 -17.33 -0.23 5.12
N SER A 68 -16.48 0.49 5.86
CA SER A 68 -16.49 0.45 7.31
C SER A 68 -17.66 1.27 7.85
N ARG A 69 -18.29 0.76 8.91
CA ARG A 69 -19.41 1.43 9.58
C ARG A 69 -18.94 2.55 10.50
N LEU A 70 -17.77 2.39 11.11
CA LEU A 70 -17.27 3.29 12.13
C LEU A 70 -15.74 3.36 12.14
N VAL A 71 -15.20 4.54 12.47
CA VAL A 71 -13.83 4.71 12.96
C VAL A 71 -13.85 4.64 14.47
N CYS A 72 -13.37 3.53 15.01
CA CYS A 72 -13.39 3.27 16.46
C CYS A 72 -12.36 4.13 17.20
N ALA A 73 -11.14 4.14 16.71
CA ALA A 73 -10.05 4.91 17.31
C ALA A 73 -9.00 5.29 16.27
N LYS A 74 -8.23 6.30 16.59
CA LYS A 74 -7.05 6.74 15.86
C LYS A 74 -5.93 7.03 16.83
N THR A 75 -4.75 6.48 16.54
CA THR A 75 -3.49 6.84 17.21
C THR A 75 -2.52 7.46 16.20
N SER A 76 -1.29 7.73 16.61
CA SER A 76 -0.24 8.14 15.67
C SER A 76 0.19 7.02 14.69
N GLN A 77 -0.04 5.76 15.07
CA GLN A 77 0.42 4.58 14.33
C GLN A 77 -0.71 3.70 13.80
N ASP A 78 -1.91 3.83 14.33
CA ASP A 78 -3.04 2.96 14.01
C ASP A 78 -4.29 3.75 13.68
N LEU A 79 -5.04 3.25 12.70
CA LEU A 79 -6.43 3.60 12.44
C LEU A 79 -7.26 2.33 12.59
N ILE A 80 -8.26 2.37 13.47
CA ILE A 80 -9.08 1.22 13.86
C ILE A 80 -10.47 1.40 13.29
N LEU A 81 -10.90 0.46 12.46
CA LEU A 81 -12.15 0.48 11.74
C LEU A 81 -13.01 -0.71 12.15
N TRP A 82 -14.29 -0.47 12.40
CA TRP A 82 -15.30 -1.51 12.51
C TRP A 82 -16.04 -1.66 11.17
N ARG A 83 -16.06 -2.89 10.64
CA ARG A 83 -16.64 -3.19 9.33
C ARG A 83 -18.14 -3.41 9.35
N GLY A 84 -18.73 -3.61 10.52
CA GLY A 84 -20.13 -3.89 10.76
C GLY A 84 -20.31 -5.21 11.47
N ASP A 85 -21.52 -5.42 11.97
CA ASP A 85 -21.95 -6.62 12.66
C ASP A 85 -22.22 -7.72 11.64
N ALA A 86 -21.30 -8.66 11.50
CA ALA A 86 -21.38 -9.72 10.51
C ALA A 86 -22.21 -10.93 10.96
N ASP A 87 -22.37 -11.11 12.28
CA ASP A 87 -23.11 -12.22 12.87
C ASP A 87 -24.50 -11.81 13.41
N GLY A 88 -24.82 -10.51 13.40
CA GLY A 88 -26.13 -9.97 13.77
C GLY A 88 -26.38 -9.95 15.28
N ASP A 89 -25.33 -9.95 16.10
CA ASP A 89 -25.46 -10.02 17.55
C ASP A 89 -25.47 -8.66 18.26
N ASN A 90 -25.35 -7.56 17.49
CA ASN A 90 -25.30 -6.17 17.96
C ASN A 90 -24.11 -5.86 18.89
N ASN A 91 -23.03 -6.58 18.77
CA ASN A 91 -21.78 -6.30 19.47
C ASN A 91 -20.65 -6.08 18.46
N ILE A 92 -19.55 -5.49 18.91
CA ILE A 92 -18.34 -5.37 18.09
C ILE A 92 -17.41 -6.53 18.42
N ASP A 93 -17.20 -7.41 17.46
CA ASP A 93 -16.30 -8.53 17.58
C ASP A 93 -14.93 -8.21 17.04
N ILE A 94 -13.88 -8.85 17.59
CA ILE A 94 -12.51 -8.67 17.11
C ILE A 94 -12.35 -9.06 15.64
N THR A 95 -13.14 -9.99 15.15
CA THR A 95 -13.16 -10.46 13.76
C THR A 95 -13.74 -9.44 12.78
N GLU A 96 -14.49 -8.50 13.28
CA GLU A 96 -15.13 -7.42 12.52
C GLU A 96 -14.28 -6.17 12.43
N ILE A 97 -13.17 -6.15 13.18
CA ILE A 97 -12.28 -5.01 13.26
C ILE A 97 -11.13 -5.16 12.25
N ALA A 98 -10.85 -4.05 11.57
CA ALA A 98 -9.68 -3.90 10.73
C ALA A 98 -8.76 -2.82 11.30
N TYR A 99 -7.49 -3.13 11.43
CA TYR A 99 -6.47 -2.18 11.86
C TYR A 99 -5.60 -1.80 10.67
N ILE A 100 -5.56 -0.52 10.34
CA ILE A 100 -4.57 0.02 9.41
C ILE A 100 -3.41 0.52 10.26
N GLU A 101 -2.28 -0.17 10.20
CA GLU A 101 -1.11 0.06 11.04
C GLU A 101 0.06 0.62 10.23
N THR A 102 0.85 1.46 10.88
CA THR A 102 2.18 1.82 10.37
C THR A 102 3.24 0.92 10.98
N GLY A 103 4.36 0.73 10.26
CA GLY A 103 5.53 0.04 10.82
C GLY A 103 6.14 0.79 12.01
N VAL A 104 6.92 0.08 12.80
CA VAL A 104 7.59 0.63 14.01
C VAL A 104 8.36 1.92 13.72
N ASN A 105 8.92 2.05 12.52
CA ASN A 105 9.66 3.24 12.06
C ASN A 105 8.87 4.05 11.03
N ASN A 106 7.55 3.92 10.96
CA ASN A 106 6.70 4.57 9.95
C ASN A 106 7.19 4.33 8.50
N ASN A 107 7.67 3.11 8.22
CA ASN A 107 8.29 2.76 6.94
C ASN A 107 7.43 1.86 6.04
N TYR A 108 6.24 1.45 6.50
CA TYR A 108 5.24 0.73 5.72
C TYR A 108 3.83 0.95 6.29
N ILE A 109 2.82 0.69 5.45
CA ILE A 109 1.42 0.60 5.87
C ILE A 109 0.97 -0.84 5.68
N GLN A 110 0.35 -1.41 6.71
CA GLN A 110 -0.22 -2.76 6.68
C GLN A 110 -1.64 -2.80 7.21
N LEU A 111 -2.39 -3.77 6.72
CA LEU A 111 -3.70 -4.16 7.22
C LEU A 111 -3.54 -5.36 8.14
N LEU A 112 -4.08 -5.25 9.34
CA LEU A 112 -4.18 -6.34 10.31
C LEU A 112 -5.65 -6.70 10.47
N GLU A 113 -5.98 -7.97 10.31
CA GLU A 113 -7.32 -8.53 10.45
C GLU A 113 -7.25 -9.82 11.27
N PHE A 114 -8.21 -10.02 12.15
CA PHE A 114 -8.35 -11.26 12.91
C PHE A 114 -9.26 -12.24 12.13
N LYS A 115 -8.85 -13.52 12.06
CA LYS A 115 -9.59 -14.55 11.34
C LYS A 115 -10.60 -15.24 12.26
N SER A 116 -11.85 -15.36 11.84
CA SER A 116 -12.97 -15.90 12.62
C SER A 116 -12.74 -17.31 13.17
N ALA A 117 -12.06 -18.18 12.42
CA ALA A 117 -11.89 -19.59 12.81
C ALA A 117 -10.92 -19.82 13.97
N GLN A 118 -10.19 -18.80 14.44
CA GLN A 118 -9.08 -18.94 15.41
C GLN A 118 -9.10 -17.91 16.52
N ALA A 119 -10.06 -17.01 16.56
CA ALA A 119 -10.31 -16.09 17.69
C ALA A 119 -10.64 -16.84 18.99
N TRP A 120 -11.08 -18.08 18.89
CA TRP A 120 -11.36 -18.99 20.01
C TRP A 120 -10.13 -19.38 20.86
N LEU A 121 -8.92 -19.22 20.32
CA LEU A 121 -7.70 -19.69 20.97
C LEU A 121 -7.01 -18.63 21.82
N VAL A 122 -7.61 -17.47 21.99
CA VAL A 122 -7.05 -16.43 22.86
C VAL A 122 -7.37 -16.77 24.31
N SER A 123 -6.43 -17.48 24.96
CA SER A 123 -6.55 -17.81 26.37
C SER A 123 -6.60 -16.55 27.22
N GLY A 124 -7.71 -16.38 27.95
CA GLY A 124 -7.90 -15.28 28.89
C GLY A 124 -9.14 -14.42 28.65
N PHE A 125 -9.82 -14.61 27.53
CA PHE A 125 -11.17 -14.08 27.33
C PHE A 125 -12.20 -15.18 27.63
N ASP A 126 -13.29 -14.82 28.27
CA ASP A 126 -14.34 -15.73 28.79
C ASP A 126 -15.18 -16.44 27.71
N GLY A 127 -14.65 -16.62 26.51
CA GLY A 127 -15.32 -17.28 25.38
C GLY A 127 -16.21 -16.38 24.54
N SER A 128 -16.39 -15.12 24.92
CA SER A 128 -17.03 -14.12 24.06
C SER A 128 -15.95 -13.27 23.40
N ASN A 129 -15.85 -13.30 22.08
CA ASN A 129 -14.98 -12.40 21.31
C ASN A 129 -15.48 -10.95 21.34
N LYS A 130 -16.45 -10.67 22.19
CA LYS A 130 -17.21 -9.43 22.24
C LYS A 130 -16.46 -8.33 22.95
N ILE A 131 -16.43 -7.18 22.33
CA ILE A 131 -15.81 -5.97 22.86
C ILE A 131 -16.91 -5.01 23.25
N SER A 132 -17.17 -4.90 24.55
CA SER A 132 -18.19 -3.99 25.10
C SER A 132 -17.80 -2.51 25.06
N VAL A 133 -16.57 -2.21 24.62
CA VAL A 133 -16.01 -0.85 24.53
C VAL A 133 -15.43 -0.67 23.14
N LEU A 134 -15.44 0.55 22.62
CA LEU A 134 -14.82 0.86 21.34
C LEU A 134 -13.38 0.31 21.28
N PRO A 135 -13.03 -0.46 20.22
CA PRO A 135 -11.72 -1.11 20.11
C PRO A 135 -10.59 -0.07 20.13
N THR A 136 -9.65 -0.27 21.01
CA THR A 136 -8.47 0.56 21.18
C THR A 136 -7.21 -0.22 20.82
N THR A 137 -6.08 0.46 20.77
CA THR A 137 -4.77 -0.19 20.59
C THR A 137 -4.45 -1.16 21.74
N GLU A 138 -4.94 -0.90 22.94
CA GLU A 138 -4.77 -1.77 24.11
C GLU A 138 -5.51 -3.10 23.90
N VAL A 139 -6.73 -3.06 23.38
CA VAL A 139 -7.49 -4.26 23.00
C VAL A 139 -6.70 -5.07 21.95
N LYS A 140 -6.18 -4.42 20.92
CA LYS A 140 -5.31 -5.09 19.94
C LYS A 140 -4.17 -5.84 20.60
N ASN A 141 -3.46 -5.20 21.52
CA ASN A 141 -2.30 -5.79 22.18
C ASN A 141 -2.68 -7.00 23.06
N SER A 142 -3.86 -6.97 23.65
CA SER A 142 -4.37 -8.09 24.46
C SER A 142 -4.61 -9.35 23.63
N PHE A 143 -4.98 -9.20 22.35
CA PHE A 143 -5.21 -10.33 21.43
C PHE A 143 -3.94 -10.86 20.78
N PHE A 144 -2.85 -10.11 20.73
CA PHE A 144 -1.61 -10.58 20.09
C PHE A 144 -0.90 -11.73 20.79
N GLY A 145 -1.16 -11.99 22.05
CA GLY A 145 -0.46 -13.01 22.84
C GLY A 145 -0.74 -14.46 22.42
N GLY A 146 -1.66 -14.72 21.50
CA GLY A 146 -2.01 -16.07 21.06
C GLY A 146 -2.94 -16.13 19.86
N ALA A 147 -3.30 -15.02 19.28
CA ALA A 147 -4.30 -14.96 18.23
C ALA A 147 -3.72 -15.23 16.84
N VAL A 148 -4.51 -15.87 16.01
CA VAL A 148 -4.25 -15.98 14.58
C VAL A 148 -4.83 -14.76 13.88
N TYR A 149 -3.94 -13.95 13.42
CA TYR A 149 -4.26 -12.76 12.64
C TYR A 149 -3.55 -12.81 11.28
N SER A 150 -4.09 -12.10 10.30
CA SER A 150 -3.42 -11.88 9.03
C SER A 150 -2.89 -10.45 8.96
N ARG A 151 -1.62 -10.34 8.58
CA ARG A 151 -0.99 -9.06 8.25
C ARG A 151 -0.73 -8.99 6.77
N THR A 152 -1.32 -8.01 6.11
CA THR A 152 -1.10 -7.77 4.68
C THR A 152 -0.43 -6.41 4.51
N LYS A 153 0.82 -6.41 4.05
CA LYS A 153 1.50 -5.16 3.71
C LYS A 153 0.83 -4.55 2.48
N LEU A 154 0.37 -3.33 2.62
CA LEU A 154 -0.28 -2.56 1.58
C LEU A 154 0.72 -1.67 0.84
N ILE A 155 1.59 -0.99 1.59
CA ILE A 155 2.68 -0.16 1.07
C ILE A 155 3.94 -0.58 1.80
N THR A 156 4.96 -1.00 1.05
CA THR A 156 6.17 -1.62 1.63
C THR A 156 7.29 -0.64 1.91
N SER A 157 7.26 0.55 1.31
CA SER A 157 8.35 1.53 1.43
C SER A 157 7.78 2.94 1.38
N CYS A 158 7.52 3.49 2.55
CA CYS A 158 7.00 4.85 2.70
C CYS A 158 7.56 5.51 3.97
N SER A 159 7.32 6.79 4.13
CA SER A 159 7.71 7.58 5.29
C SER A 159 6.68 8.66 5.59
N ASN A 160 6.79 9.32 6.74
CA ASN A 160 5.91 10.42 7.14
C ASN A 160 4.42 10.07 7.06
N ILE A 161 4.07 8.86 7.50
CA ILE A 161 2.68 8.39 7.50
C ILE A 161 1.90 9.17 8.54
N SER A 162 0.75 9.71 8.16
CA SER A 162 -0.17 10.34 9.09
C SER A 162 -1.63 10.05 8.75
N PHE A 163 -2.44 9.86 9.79
CA PHE A 163 -3.88 9.71 9.72
C PHE A 163 -4.54 11.00 10.17
N THR A 164 -5.44 11.56 9.36
CA THR A 164 -6.19 12.77 9.68
C THR A 164 -7.68 12.47 9.57
N LEU A 165 -8.45 12.91 10.57
CA LEU A 165 -9.88 12.74 10.64
C LEU A 165 -10.55 14.12 10.61
N ASP A 166 -11.73 14.21 9.98
CA ASP A 166 -12.53 15.45 9.95
C ASP A 166 -13.14 15.81 11.30
N LYS A 167 -13.45 14.77 12.11
CA LYS A 167 -14.01 14.91 13.47
C LYS A 167 -13.37 13.89 14.39
N ALA A 168 -13.51 14.14 15.69
CA ALA A 168 -13.10 13.14 16.70
C ALA A 168 -13.93 11.86 16.54
N THR A 169 -13.27 10.71 16.80
CA THR A 169 -13.97 9.43 16.88
C THR A 169 -15.02 9.44 17.99
N PRO A 170 -16.16 8.79 17.82
CA PRO A 170 -16.57 7.98 16.69
C PRO A 170 -17.23 8.76 15.53
N ASN A 171 -17.42 10.07 15.63
CA ASN A 171 -18.21 10.89 14.71
C ASN A 171 -17.49 11.24 13.39
N THR A 172 -16.41 10.54 13.07
CA THR A 172 -15.64 10.72 11.84
C THR A 172 -16.45 10.30 10.62
N LYS A 173 -16.43 11.14 9.58
CA LYS A 173 -17.00 10.83 8.25
C LYS A 173 -15.95 10.77 7.17
N PHE A 174 -14.84 11.50 7.32
CA PHE A 174 -13.77 11.55 6.34
C PHE A 174 -12.45 11.18 7.01
N VAL A 175 -11.75 10.29 6.34
CA VAL A 175 -10.40 9.84 6.73
C VAL A 175 -9.45 10.24 5.62
N SER A 176 -8.33 10.84 5.99
CA SER A 176 -7.23 11.12 5.09
C SER A 176 -5.97 10.41 5.60
N ILE A 177 -5.33 9.66 4.72
CA ILE A 177 -4.05 8.99 4.97
C ILE A 177 -3.02 9.66 4.07
N SER A 178 -2.02 10.29 4.64
CA SER A 178 -0.90 10.87 3.89
C SER A 178 0.40 10.14 4.18
N PHE A 179 1.25 10.01 3.18
CA PHE A 179 2.55 9.37 3.28
C PHE A 179 3.46 9.81 2.13
N ASN A 180 4.77 9.65 2.31
CA ASN A 180 5.76 9.92 1.30
C ASN A 180 6.36 8.62 0.78
N ILE A 181 6.60 8.56 -0.53
CA ILE A 181 7.36 7.47 -1.17
C ILE A 181 8.59 8.07 -1.85
N ASN A 182 9.72 7.44 -1.64
CA ASN A 182 10.96 7.81 -2.33
C ASN A 182 11.15 6.90 -3.56
N VAL A 183 11.16 7.53 -4.73
CA VAL A 183 11.47 6.84 -6.00
C VAL A 183 12.69 7.53 -6.61
N ASN A 184 13.77 6.80 -6.75
CA ASN A 184 15.04 7.30 -7.32
C ASN A 184 15.58 8.58 -6.63
N GLY A 185 15.47 8.64 -5.29
CA GLY A 185 15.93 9.80 -4.52
C GLY A 185 14.96 10.98 -4.49
N ILE A 186 13.84 10.91 -5.20
CA ILE A 186 12.80 11.94 -5.19
C ILE A 186 11.68 11.51 -4.26
N SER A 187 11.44 12.31 -3.20
CA SER A 187 10.34 12.08 -2.28
C SER A 187 9.05 12.69 -2.84
N GLN A 188 8.04 11.85 -3.03
CA GLN A 188 6.71 12.28 -3.50
C GLN A 188 5.69 12.08 -2.37
N ASN A 189 4.84 13.08 -2.15
CA ASN A 189 3.75 12.99 -1.18
C ASN A 189 2.49 12.44 -1.83
N TYR A 190 1.87 11.47 -1.18
CA TYR A 190 0.60 10.87 -1.58
C TYR A 190 -0.44 11.08 -0.49
N GLN A 191 -1.67 11.29 -0.90
CA GLN A 191 -2.81 11.44 0.00
C GLN A 191 -3.99 10.60 -0.49
N ILE A 192 -4.52 9.78 0.40
CA ILE A 192 -5.71 8.96 0.17
C ILE A 192 -6.83 9.54 1.02
N ASN A 193 -7.91 9.98 0.38
CA ASN A 193 -9.09 10.49 1.04
C ASN A 193 -10.24 9.49 0.85
N ALA A 194 -10.89 9.10 1.93
CA ALA A 194 -12.03 8.21 1.91
C ALA A 194 -13.16 8.77 2.80
N LYS A 195 -14.39 8.47 2.41
CA LYS A 195 -15.60 8.82 3.14
C LYS A 195 -16.24 7.52 3.63
N LEU A 196 -16.65 7.50 4.89
CA LEU A 196 -17.48 6.44 5.43
C LEU A 196 -18.92 6.61 4.92
N GLU A 197 -19.56 5.52 4.54
CA GLU A 197 -20.95 5.55 4.07
C GLU A 197 -21.93 5.68 5.23
N CYS A 198 -21.62 5.11 6.39
CA CYS A 198 -22.48 5.15 7.57
C CYS A 198 -22.30 6.40 8.43
N GLN A 199 -23.31 6.68 9.24
CA GLN A 199 -23.29 7.78 10.22
C GLN A 199 -23.20 7.19 11.64
N ALA A 200 -22.15 7.54 12.37
CA ALA A 200 -21.94 7.08 13.74
C ALA A 200 -23.10 7.42 14.69
N ALA A 201 -23.82 8.51 14.43
CA ALA A 201 -24.96 8.93 15.24
C ALA A 201 -26.13 7.93 15.26
N ASN A 202 -26.20 7.07 14.21
CA ASN A 202 -27.26 6.04 14.14
C ASN A 202 -26.79 4.72 14.75
N LEU A 203 -25.51 4.55 15.00
CA LEU A 203 -24.92 3.28 15.42
C LEU A 203 -24.54 3.26 16.90
N ILE A 204 -24.33 4.43 17.52
CA ILE A 204 -23.82 4.54 18.88
C ILE A 204 -24.77 5.39 19.73
N SER A 205 -25.18 4.85 20.88
CA SER A 205 -25.96 5.60 21.88
C SER A 205 -25.12 6.69 22.54
N SER A 206 -25.77 7.59 23.25
CA SER A 206 -25.11 8.61 24.08
C SER A 206 -24.19 8.01 25.16
N THR A 207 -24.36 6.73 25.49
CA THR A 207 -23.56 5.98 26.46
C THR A 207 -22.38 5.21 25.81
N GLY A 208 -22.23 5.29 24.48
CA GLY A 208 -21.16 4.60 23.75
C GLY A 208 -21.44 3.13 23.42
N SER A 209 -22.64 2.62 23.67
CA SER A 209 -23.09 1.29 23.31
C SER A 209 -23.62 1.28 21.88
N LEU A 210 -23.44 0.19 21.14
CA LEU A 210 -24.12 -0.01 19.86
C LEU A 210 -25.66 0.02 20.06
N VAL A 211 -26.35 0.70 19.13
CA VAL A 211 -27.80 0.82 19.11
C VAL A 211 -28.23 -0.01 17.98
N SER A 212 -28.28 -0.93 17.53
CA SER A 212 -28.84 -1.65 16.38
C SER A 212 -28.35 -1.16 15.01
N ASP A 213 -27.96 -2.08 14.16
CA ASP A 213 -27.55 -1.85 12.78
C ASP A 213 -28.73 -2.05 11.78
N ASP A 214 -29.95 -2.13 12.29
CA ASP A 214 -31.16 -2.49 11.52
C ASP A 214 -31.91 -1.29 10.91
N ASP A 215 -31.17 -0.29 10.38
CA ASP A 215 -31.77 0.81 9.60
C ASP A 215 -31.33 0.81 8.13
#